data_d4af6974fdaa5b1bcded664c6352546f
#
_entry.id   d4af6974fdaa5b1bcded664c6352546f
#
_cell.length_a   1.000
_cell.length_b   1.000
_cell.length_c   1.000
_cell.angle_alpha   90.00
_cell.angle_beta   90.00
_cell.angle_gamma   90.00
#
_symmetry.space_group_name_H-M   'P 1'
#
loop_
_entity.id
_entity.type
_entity.pdbx_description
1 polymer ?
#
loop_
_entity_poly.entity_id
_entity_poly.type
_entity_poly.pdbx_seq_one_letter_code
_entity_poly.pdbx_strand_id
1 'polypeptide(L)'
;LLARFLAGAGNGNIAVAKAYIGDISTRAELPGRMGMIGASFGLGFMIGPMIGGILTDPATSFGGPFDTQWWSDHPYFLPCLFAALLSLSSMILAIWLLPESLPPNARVKEKTDLKNVGKKLTNLSSITIMPLSIRKLVYTNSVFLLAFTMMHATFILYTAMPIVDGGLGYDERTNGYIFAYVGLVGVIVQGGLIRKLSEKFEVASLMLVGIALTALGLGSIPYPSPTPLIVLLVMTLIAAGNGLFQPSQSTLLTHESRVHGLDLGGVMGVQEGFGALSRIIGPVLAALIWSETVDGIGLWTYHTVFRVAGLVAIFALGLNYLPNSKIEKEGRHHD
;
A
#
# COMPACT_ATOMS: atom_id res chain seq x y z
N LEU A 1 11.29 -16.14 12.29
CA LEU A 1 10.12 -16.60 11.53
C LEU A 1 8.82 -16.48 12.32
N LEU A 2 8.71 -17.03 13.54
CA LEU A 2 7.49 -17.02 14.35
C LEU A 2 6.99 -15.58 14.62
N ALA A 3 7.87 -14.66 15.02
CA ALA A 3 7.51 -13.26 15.26
C ALA A 3 6.95 -12.57 13.99
N ARG A 4 7.51 -12.87 12.82
CA ARG A 4 7.01 -12.36 11.53
C ARG A 4 5.66 -12.94 11.16
N PHE A 5 5.44 -14.22 11.45
CA PHE A 5 4.15 -14.87 11.25
C PHE A 5 3.07 -14.24 12.14
N LEU A 6 3.35 -14.06 13.42
CA LEU A 6 2.42 -13.42 14.38
C LEU A 6 2.13 -11.96 13.99
N ALA A 7 3.16 -11.20 13.60
CA ALA A 7 2.97 -9.83 13.10
C ALA A 7 2.10 -9.80 11.84
N GLY A 8 2.27 -10.76 10.93
CA GLY A 8 1.44 -10.89 9.73
C GLY A 8 -0.02 -11.21 10.06
N ALA A 9 -0.25 -12.11 11.02
CA ALA A 9 -1.60 -12.43 11.49
C ALA A 9 -2.32 -11.22 12.13
N GLY A 10 -1.56 -10.35 12.84
CA GLY A 10 -2.10 -9.11 13.41
C GLY A 10 -2.38 -7.99 12.39
N ASN A 11 -1.90 -8.11 11.16
CA ASN A 11 -1.96 -7.04 10.16
C ASN A 11 -3.31 -6.94 9.41
N GLY A 12 -4.32 -7.74 9.79
CA GLY A 12 -5.69 -7.69 9.27
C GLY A 12 -6.46 -6.40 9.64
N ASN A 13 -5.93 -5.57 10.53
CA ASN A 13 -6.54 -4.32 11.00
C ASN A 13 -6.81 -3.31 9.87
N ILE A 14 -6.04 -3.31 8.79
CA ILE A 14 -6.21 -2.38 7.65
C ILE A 14 -7.55 -2.64 6.93
N ALA A 15 -7.89 -3.92 6.69
CA ALA A 15 -9.17 -4.29 6.09
C ALA A 15 -10.35 -3.85 6.97
N VAL A 16 -10.24 -4.06 8.28
CA VAL A 16 -11.25 -3.65 9.27
C VAL A 16 -11.38 -2.13 9.32
N ALA A 17 -10.27 -1.39 9.32
CA ALA A 17 -10.30 0.07 9.31
C ALA A 17 -10.96 0.63 8.05
N LYS A 18 -10.68 0.05 6.87
CA LYS A 18 -11.36 0.43 5.61
C LYS A 18 -12.85 0.13 5.64
N ALA A 19 -13.24 -1.04 6.16
CA ALA A 19 -14.63 -1.42 6.32
C ALA A 19 -15.35 -0.46 7.28
N TYR A 20 -14.78 -0.18 8.45
CA TYR A 20 -15.30 0.76 9.42
C TYR A 20 -15.53 2.15 8.80
N ILE A 21 -14.53 2.71 8.11
CA ILE A 21 -14.67 3.99 7.40
C ILE A 21 -15.76 3.90 6.32
N GLY A 22 -15.82 2.77 5.62
CA GLY A 22 -16.90 2.49 4.68
C GLY A 22 -18.27 2.61 5.33
N ASP A 23 -18.48 1.99 6.47
CA ASP A 23 -19.77 1.96 7.16
C ASP A 23 -20.24 3.35 7.64
N ILE A 24 -19.33 4.16 8.19
CA ILE A 24 -19.64 5.46 8.78
C ILE A 24 -19.60 6.64 7.80
N SER A 25 -19.26 6.43 6.54
CA SER A 25 -19.05 7.50 5.57
C SER A 25 -20.22 7.64 4.59
N THR A 26 -20.57 8.88 4.25
CA THR A 26 -21.45 9.16 3.10
C THR A 26 -20.69 8.95 1.79
N ARG A 27 -21.42 8.84 0.67
CA ARG A 27 -20.81 8.65 -0.66
C ARG A 27 -19.83 9.77 -1.02
N ALA A 28 -20.18 11.01 -0.68
CA ALA A 28 -19.34 12.19 -0.97
C ALA A 28 -18.09 12.27 -0.12
N GLU A 29 -18.14 11.83 1.14
CA GLU A 29 -16.99 11.89 2.07
C GLU A 29 -16.03 10.72 1.91
N LEU A 30 -16.48 9.60 1.33
CA LEU A 30 -15.76 8.35 1.31
C LEU A 30 -14.36 8.45 0.68
N PRO A 31 -14.14 9.12 -0.48
CA PRO A 31 -12.80 9.25 -1.05
C PRO A 31 -11.82 9.98 -0.14
N GLY A 32 -12.28 11.07 0.48
CA GLY A 32 -11.47 11.83 1.43
C GLY A 32 -11.10 11.03 2.68
N ARG A 33 -12.07 10.31 3.25
CA ARG A 33 -11.85 9.48 4.45
C ARG A 33 -10.97 8.26 4.17
N MET A 34 -11.12 7.63 3.00
CA MET A 34 -10.21 6.57 2.56
C MET A 34 -8.79 7.12 2.30
N GLY A 35 -8.70 8.36 1.79
CA GLY A 35 -7.42 9.06 1.63
C GLY A 35 -6.69 9.29 2.96
N MET A 36 -7.40 9.52 4.06
CA MET A 36 -6.78 9.69 5.38
C MET A 36 -6.01 8.47 5.85
N ILE A 37 -6.46 7.26 5.50
CA ILE A 37 -5.69 6.02 5.79
C ILE A 37 -4.33 6.10 5.11
N GLY A 38 -4.32 6.44 3.82
CA GLY A 38 -3.07 6.54 3.09
C GLY A 38 -2.18 7.71 3.54
N ALA A 39 -2.77 8.84 3.92
CA ALA A 39 -2.02 9.95 4.52
C ALA A 39 -1.34 9.52 5.84
N SER A 40 -2.01 8.70 6.65
CA SER A 40 -1.43 8.13 7.87
C SER A 40 -0.24 7.22 7.56
N PHE A 41 -0.32 6.41 6.49
CA PHE A 41 0.84 5.65 6.00
C PHE A 41 1.97 6.56 5.54
N GLY A 42 1.67 7.62 4.78
CA GLY A 42 2.67 8.60 4.34
C GLY A 42 3.40 9.26 5.51
N LEU A 43 2.66 9.68 6.55
CA LEU A 43 3.24 10.20 7.80
C LEU A 43 4.10 9.15 8.51
N GLY A 44 3.65 7.91 8.56
CA GLY A 44 4.41 6.81 9.14
C GLY A 44 5.73 6.55 8.40
N PHE A 45 5.72 6.58 7.08
CA PHE A 45 6.93 6.45 6.26
C PHE A 45 7.88 7.64 6.39
N MET A 46 7.38 8.85 6.64
CA MET A 46 8.19 10.05 6.84
C MET A 46 8.82 10.08 8.23
N ILE A 47 8.01 9.85 9.27
CA ILE A 47 8.42 10.03 10.67
C ILE A 47 9.06 8.75 11.23
N GLY A 48 8.61 7.58 10.78
CA GLY A 48 9.04 6.27 11.30
C GLY A 48 10.55 6.05 11.24
N PRO A 49 11.19 6.17 10.06
CA PRO A 49 12.64 6.02 9.94
C PRO A 49 13.43 7.05 10.75
N MET A 50 12.92 8.28 10.87
CA MET A 50 13.54 9.33 11.67
C MET A 50 13.56 8.95 13.17
N ILE A 51 12.41 8.57 13.72
CA ILE A 51 12.31 8.12 15.12
C ILE A 51 13.13 6.84 15.32
N GLY A 52 13.01 5.89 14.39
CA GLY A 52 13.77 4.64 14.42
C GLY A 52 15.27 4.89 14.48
N GLY A 53 15.78 5.78 13.63
CA GLY A 53 17.19 6.13 13.59
C GLY A 53 17.68 6.82 14.88
N ILE A 54 16.88 7.72 15.45
CA ILE A 54 17.23 8.40 16.73
C ILE A 54 17.29 7.39 17.90
N LEU A 55 16.39 6.41 17.89
CA LEU A 55 16.30 5.42 18.97
C LEU A 55 17.25 4.22 18.78
N THR A 56 17.86 4.06 17.61
CA THR A 56 18.82 2.99 17.34
C THR A 56 20.11 3.25 18.07
N ASP A 57 20.71 2.19 18.60
CA ASP A 57 21.96 2.21 19.37
C ASP A 57 21.94 3.23 20.52
N PRO A 58 21.08 3.00 21.52
CA PRO A 58 20.88 3.96 22.62
C PRO A 58 22.13 4.15 23.48
N ALA A 59 23.05 3.20 23.51
CA ALA A 59 24.32 3.32 24.23
C ALA A 59 25.17 4.47 23.66
N THR A 60 25.31 4.55 22.35
CA THR A 60 26.08 5.62 21.68
C THR A 60 25.27 6.91 21.54
N SER A 61 23.95 6.82 21.33
CA SER A 61 23.10 7.99 21.07
C SER A 61 22.77 8.79 22.33
N PHE A 62 22.56 8.15 23.47
CA PHE A 62 22.10 8.79 24.70
C PHE A 62 23.08 8.68 25.87
N GLY A 63 23.93 7.66 25.90
CA GLY A 63 24.87 7.42 27.00
C GLY A 63 24.20 7.23 28.39
N GLY A 64 24.91 7.45 29.48
CA GLY A 64 24.34 7.41 30.82
C GLY A 64 23.69 6.08 31.19
N PRO A 65 22.36 6.05 31.48
CA PRO A 65 21.66 4.80 31.82
C PRO A 65 21.69 3.73 30.72
N PHE A 66 21.96 4.13 29.49
CA PHE A 66 22.06 3.25 28.32
C PHE A 66 23.48 2.78 28.04
N ASP A 67 24.49 3.29 28.76
CA ASP A 67 25.89 2.92 28.59
C ASP A 67 26.21 1.60 29.32
N THR A 68 25.53 0.54 28.89
CA THR A 68 25.73 -0.82 29.39
C THR A 68 25.91 -1.79 28.23
N GLN A 69 26.65 -2.87 28.47
CA GLN A 69 26.88 -3.92 27.49
C GLN A 69 25.58 -4.46 26.88
N TRP A 70 24.52 -4.55 27.69
CA TRP A 70 23.22 -5.05 27.24
C TRP A 70 22.61 -4.19 26.11
N TRP A 71 22.69 -2.86 26.23
CA TRP A 71 22.18 -1.96 25.18
C TRP A 71 23.05 -2.00 23.92
N SER A 72 24.35 -2.14 24.07
CA SER A 72 25.28 -2.29 22.93
C SER A 72 25.02 -3.59 22.18
N ASP A 73 24.67 -4.67 22.89
CA ASP A 73 24.33 -5.96 22.28
C ASP A 73 22.92 -5.96 21.64
N HIS A 74 22.05 -4.99 22.02
CA HIS A 74 20.66 -4.92 21.57
C HIS A 74 20.29 -3.53 20.97
N PRO A 75 20.99 -3.07 19.92
CA PRO A 75 20.87 -1.71 19.40
C PRO A 75 19.47 -1.38 18.87
N TYR A 76 18.68 -2.38 18.45
CA TYR A 76 17.32 -2.20 17.91
C TYR A 76 16.20 -2.44 18.93
N PHE A 77 16.52 -2.69 20.19
CA PHE A 77 15.50 -2.97 21.20
C PHE A 77 14.62 -1.74 21.48
N LEU A 78 15.22 -0.56 21.63
CA LEU A 78 14.49 0.67 21.99
C LEU A 78 13.50 1.10 20.89
N PRO A 79 13.87 1.15 19.60
CA PRO A 79 12.89 1.43 18.53
C PRO A 79 11.77 0.39 18.45
N CYS A 80 12.06 -0.89 18.66
CA CYS A 80 11.03 -1.94 18.69
C CYS A 80 10.08 -1.78 19.90
N LEU A 81 10.62 -1.45 21.08
CA LEU A 81 9.82 -1.17 22.27
C LEU A 81 8.91 0.04 22.06
N PHE A 82 9.45 1.12 21.49
CA PHE A 82 8.67 2.31 21.15
C PHE A 82 7.51 2.00 20.20
N ALA A 83 7.76 1.24 19.14
CA ALA A 83 6.73 0.80 18.20
C ALA A 83 5.66 -0.08 18.89
N ALA A 84 6.07 -0.97 19.81
CA ALA A 84 5.15 -1.80 20.57
C ALA A 84 4.26 -0.95 21.51
N LEU A 85 4.81 0.04 22.19
CA LEU A 85 4.07 0.97 23.03
C LEU A 85 3.09 1.83 22.23
N LEU A 86 3.46 2.30 21.04
CA LEU A 86 2.55 3.01 20.14
C LEU A 86 1.39 2.11 19.68
N SER A 87 1.67 0.85 19.34
CA SER A 87 0.64 -0.11 18.96
C SER A 87 -0.31 -0.42 20.11
N LEU A 88 0.22 -0.58 21.33
CA LEU A 88 -0.57 -0.79 22.54
C LEU A 88 -1.46 0.42 22.85
N SER A 89 -0.89 1.63 22.77
CA SER A 89 -1.64 2.87 22.95
C SER A 89 -2.77 3.01 21.92
N SER A 90 -2.51 2.70 20.65
CA SER A 90 -3.52 2.70 19.61
C SER A 90 -4.64 1.70 19.89
N MET A 91 -4.32 0.50 20.38
CA MET A 91 -5.30 -0.51 20.75
C MET A 91 -6.19 -0.02 21.93
N ILE A 92 -5.59 0.57 22.95
CA ILE A 92 -6.32 1.10 24.11
C ILE A 92 -7.27 2.23 23.67
N LEU A 93 -6.76 3.17 22.85
CA LEU A 93 -7.56 4.27 22.31
C LEU A 93 -8.72 3.74 21.44
N ALA A 94 -8.47 2.71 20.63
CA ALA A 94 -9.52 2.11 19.82
C ALA A 94 -10.64 1.51 20.68
N ILE A 95 -10.29 0.80 21.76
CA ILE A 95 -11.28 0.20 22.68
C ILE A 95 -12.13 1.29 23.37
N TRP A 96 -11.53 2.43 23.69
CA TRP A 96 -12.22 3.48 24.46
C TRP A 96 -12.97 4.49 23.59
N LEU A 97 -12.46 4.79 22.42
CA LEU A 97 -12.96 5.90 21.59
C LEU A 97 -13.73 5.48 20.35
N LEU A 98 -13.57 4.24 19.85
CA LEU A 98 -14.22 3.78 18.63
C LEU A 98 -15.59 3.17 18.97
N PRO A 99 -16.71 3.84 18.60
CA PRO A 99 -18.03 3.23 18.69
C PRO A 99 -18.17 2.10 17.65
N GLU A 100 -19.05 1.15 17.91
CA GLU A 100 -19.36 0.09 16.96
C GLU A 100 -20.08 0.69 15.73
N SER A 101 -19.60 0.36 14.53
CA SER A 101 -20.18 0.87 13.26
C SER A 101 -21.46 0.15 12.84
N LEU A 102 -21.59 -1.13 13.20
CA LEU A 102 -22.74 -1.94 12.79
C LEU A 102 -23.87 -1.89 13.83
N PRO A 103 -25.12 -1.60 13.41
CA PRO A 103 -26.27 -1.65 14.28
C PRO A 103 -26.49 -3.10 14.78
N PRO A 104 -27.06 -3.28 16.00
CA PRO A 104 -27.23 -4.61 16.60
C PRO A 104 -27.94 -5.64 15.72
N ASN A 105 -28.86 -5.19 14.88
CA ASN A 105 -29.65 -6.03 13.97
C ASN A 105 -28.87 -6.51 12.74
N ALA A 106 -27.79 -5.82 12.37
CA ALA A 106 -26.92 -6.20 11.25
C ALA A 106 -25.74 -7.07 11.68
N ARG A 107 -25.56 -7.27 12.99
CA ARG A 107 -24.48 -8.12 13.53
C ARG A 107 -24.80 -9.59 13.30
N VAL A 108 -24.10 -10.21 12.38
CA VAL A 108 -24.17 -11.67 12.23
C VAL A 108 -23.53 -12.31 13.46
N LYS A 109 -24.35 -12.90 14.35
CA LYS A 109 -23.90 -13.72 15.47
C LYS A 109 -23.39 -15.08 14.94
N GLU A 110 -22.39 -15.06 14.11
CA GLU A 110 -21.72 -16.29 13.73
C GLU A 110 -20.82 -16.72 14.89
N LYS A 111 -21.14 -17.86 15.52
CA LYS A 111 -20.20 -18.47 16.49
C LYS A 111 -18.89 -18.71 15.75
N THR A 112 -17.86 -18.02 16.22
CA THR A 112 -16.49 -18.15 15.68
C THR A 112 -16.01 -19.57 16.01
N ASP A 113 -16.35 -20.53 15.17
CA ASP A 113 -15.77 -21.86 15.25
C ASP A 113 -14.35 -21.77 14.69
N LEU A 114 -13.35 -21.94 15.55
CA LEU A 114 -11.92 -21.89 15.20
C LEU A 114 -11.57 -22.80 14.02
N LYS A 115 -12.32 -23.91 13.81
CA LYS A 115 -12.17 -24.78 12.64
C LYS A 115 -12.63 -24.10 11.34
N ASN A 116 -13.60 -23.20 11.40
CA ASN A 116 -14.10 -22.44 10.25
C ASN A 116 -13.28 -21.17 9.98
N VAL A 117 -12.56 -20.63 10.96
CA VAL A 117 -11.65 -19.49 10.77
C VAL A 117 -10.55 -19.83 9.77
N GLY A 118 -9.94 -21.01 9.88
CA GLY A 118 -8.93 -21.45 8.91
C GLY A 118 -9.48 -21.57 7.49
N LYS A 119 -10.72 -22.09 7.32
CA LYS A 119 -11.39 -22.15 6.01
C LYS A 119 -11.75 -20.77 5.47
N LYS A 120 -12.16 -19.83 6.31
CA LYS A 120 -12.46 -18.44 5.90
C LYS A 120 -11.19 -17.66 5.55
N LEU A 121 -10.09 -17.82 6.30
CA LEU A 121 -8.81 -17.18 6.02
C LEU A 121 -8.18 -17.63 4.70
N THR A 122 -8.44 -18.89 4.27
CA THR A 122 -7.92 -19.42 3.01
C THR A 122 -8.90 -19.27 1.84
N ASN A 123 -10.08 -18.68 2.06
CA ASN A 123 -11.15 -18.69 1.05
C ASN A 123 -10.99 -17.58 0.00
N LEU A 124 -9.78 -17.47 -0.60
CA LEU A 124 -9.56 -16.67 -1.81
C LEU A 124 -10.50 -17.13 -2.96
N SER A 125 -11.00 -18.36 -2.91
CA SER A 125 -12.00 -18.89 -3.84
C SER A 125 -13.35 -18.18 -3.74
N SER A 126 -13.66 -17.48 -2.64
CA SER A 126 -14.88 -16.68 -2.52
C SER A 126 -14.96 -15.57 -3.57
N ILE A 127 -13.82 -15.15 -4.14
CA ILE A 127 -13.81 -14.18 -5.25
C ILE A 127 -14.58 -14.67 -6.48
N THR A 128 -14.60 -15.98 -6.73
CA THR A 128 -15.29 -16.56 -7.90
C THR A 128 -16.80 -16.37 -7.85
N ILE A 129 -17.36 -16.23 -6.64
CA ILE A 129 -18.79 -16.04 -6.38
C ILE A 129 -19.15 -14.54 -6.40
N MET A 130 -18.16 -13.65 -6.28
CA MET A 130 -18.38 -12.21 -6.27
C MET A 130 -18.77 -11.67 -7.65
N PRO A 131 -19.54 -10.56 -7.70
CA PRO A 131 -19.85 -9.86 -8.94
C PRO A 131 -18.60 -9.48 -9.74
N LEU A 132 -18.75 -9.44 -11.06
CA LEU A 132 -17.62 -9.16 -11.96
C LEU A 132 -16.97 -7.79 -11.69
N SER A 133 -17.74 -6.77 -11.32
CA SER A 133 -17.23 -5.44 -10.95
C SER A 133 -16.27 -5.51 -9.77
N ILE A 134 -16.65 -6.21 -8.72
CA ILE A 134 -15.80 -6.41 -7.53
C ILE A 134 -14.54 -7.21 -7.87
N ARG A 135 -14.71 -8.32 -8.64
CA ARG A 135 -13.56 -9.13 -9.07
C ARG A 135 -12.55 -8.32 -9.86
N LYS A 136 -13.02 -7.46 -10.78
CA LYS A 136 -12.14 -6.56 -11.55
C LYS A 136 -11.37 -5.62 -10.63
N LEU A 137 -12.03 -4.98 -9.69
CA LEU A 137 -11.38 -4.07 -8.74
C LEU A 137 -10.32 -4.80 -7.89
N VAL A 138 -10.62 -6.00 -7.38
CA VAL A 138 -9.68 -6.81 -6.61
C VAL A 138 -8.47 -7.20 -7.45
N TYR A 139 -8.67 -7.67 -8.68
CA TYR A 139 -7.56 -8.03 -9.57
C TYR A 139 -6.74 -6.82 -10.00
N THR A 140 -7.38 -5.68 -10.29
CA THR A 140 -6.67 -4.43 -10.57
C THR A 140 -5.77 -4.02 -9.41
N ASN A 141 -6.29 -4.06 -8.18
CA ASN A 141 -5.49 -3.76 -6.99
C ASN A 141 -4.31 -4.72 -6.85
N SER A 142 -4.53 -6.01 -7.08
CA SER A 142 -3.48 -7.03 -6.94
C SER A 142 -2.37 -6.84 -7.97
N VAL A 143 -2.73 -6.60 -9.23
CA VAL A 143 -1.75 -6.36 -10.30
C VAL A 143 -1.01 -5.05 -10.08
N PHE A 144 -1.71 -3.98 -9.70
CA PHE A 144 -1.08 -2.71 -9.34
C PHE A 144 -0.09 -2.87 -8.18
N LEU A 145 -0.50 -3.59 -7.13
CA LEU A 145 0.34 -3.82 -5.96
C LEU A 145 1.54 -4.73 -6.28
N LEU A 146 1.37 -5.67 -7.22
CA LEU A 146 2.48 -6.48 -7.73
C LEU A 146 3.55 -5.59 -8.38
N ALA A 147 3.16 -4.69 -9.28
CA ALA A 147 4.06 -3.73 -9.91
C ALA A 147 4.76 -2.84 -8.88
N PHE A 148 4.00 -2.31 -7.92
CA PHE A 148 4.52 -1.44 -6.87
C PHE A 148 5.52 -2.15 -5.97
N THR A 149 5.25 -3.40 -5.57
CA THR A 149 6.14 -4.16 -4.69
C THR A 149 7.39 -4.68 -5.39
N MET A 150 7.34 -4.95 -6.69
CA MET A 150 8.54 -5.20 -7.49
C MET A 150 9.51 -4.01 -7.43
N MET A 151 9.01 -2.80 -7.70
CA MET A 151 9.81 -1.57 -7.58
C MET A 151 10.34 -1.38 -6.17
N HIS A 152 9.47 -1.50 -5.16
CA HIS A 152 9.84 -1.24 -3.77
C HIS A 152 10.97 -2.17 -3.26
N ALA A 153 11.01 -3.41 -3.75
CA ALA A 153 12.04 -4.37 -3.38
C ALA A 153 13.43 -4.05 -3.96
N THR A 154 13.48 -3.40 -5.12
CA THR A 154 14.75 -3.18 -5.86
C THR A 154 15.18 -1.73 -5.93
N PHE A 155 14.30 -0.78 -5.59
CA PHE A 155 14.61 0.65 -5.72
C PHE A 155 15.83 1.08 -4.91
N ILE A 156 15.92 0.68 -3.63
CA ILE A 156 17.08 1.02 -2.78
C ILE A 156 18.35 0.37 -3.32
N LEU A 157 18.27 -0.87 -3.79
CA LEU A 157 19.43 -1.57 -4.38
C LEU A 157 19.95 -0.82 -5.60
N TYR A 158 19.03 -0.37 -6.48
CA TYR A 158 19.35 0.39 -7.67
C TYR A 158 19.97 1.77 -7.34
N THR A 159 19.38 2.49 -6.39
CA THR A 159 19.86 3.83 -6.03
C THR A 159 21.20 3.80 -5.29
N ALA A 160 21.45 2.77 -4.49
CA ALA A 160 22.71 2.60 -3.75
C ALA A 160 23.83 2.02 -4.62
N MET A 161 23.50 1.34 -5.72
CA MET A 161 24.48 0.75 -6.61
C MET A 161 25.40 1.83 -7.22
N PRO A 162 26.72 1.58 -7.34
CA PRO A 162 27.66 2.54 -7.92
C PRO A 162 27.28 2.98 -9.34
N ILE A 163 27.61 4.23 -9.69
CA ILE A 163 27.33 4.79 -11.02
C ILE A 163 28.03 3.99 -12.12
N VAL A 164 29.23 3.50 -11.85
CA VAL A 164 30.03 2.69 -12.78
C VAL A 164 29.33 1.36 -13.15
N ASP A 165 28.48 0.86 -12.25
CA ASP A 165 27.68 -0.36 -12.44
C ASP A 165 26.27 -0.06 -12.98
N GLY A 166 25.98 1.20 -13.30
CA GLY A 166 24.69 1.63 -13.85
C GLY A 166 23.64 2.05 -12.81
N GLY A 167 24.03 2.15 -11.53
CA GLY A 167 23.19 2.69 -10.45
C GLY A 167 23.30 4.21 -10.31
N LEU A 168 22.79 4.74 -9.20
CA LEU A 168 22.79 6.18 -8.92
C LEU A 168 23.85 6.60 -7.89
N GLY A 169 24.48 5.66 -7.17
CA GLY A 169 25.52 5.91 -6.19
C GLY A 169 25.05 6.71 -4.96
N TYR A 170 23.75 6.59 -4.59
CA TYR A 170 23.21 7.33 -3.45
C TYR A 170 23.53 6.64 -2.13
N ASP A 171 23.91 7.45 -1.15
CA ASP A 171 24.11 7.01 0.22
C ASP A 171 22.74 6.81 0.95
N GLU A 172 22.81 6.24 2.15
CA GLU A 172 21.62 5.98 2.98
C GLU A 172 20.86 7.26 3.32
N ARG A 173 21.57 8.38 3.52
CA ARG A 173 20.97 9.68 3.85
C ARG A 173 20.18 10.23 2.66
N THR A 174 20.71 10.17 1.46
CA THR A 174 20.02 10.62 0.23
C THR A 174 18.79 9.77 -0.03
N ASN A 175 18.88 8.45 0.12
CA ASN A 175 17.73 7.56 0.03
C ASN A 175 16.68 7.91 1.09
N GLY A 176 17.09 8.19 2.32
CA GLY A 176 16.20 8.65 3.39
C GLY A 176 15.43 9.92 3.02
N TYR A 177 16.08 10.92 2.42
CA TYR A 177 15.41 12.13 1.95
C TYR A 177 14.42 11.88 0.81
N ILE A 178 14.74 10.97 -0.11
CA ILE A 178 13.81 10.58 -1.18
C ILE A 178 12.54 9.95 -0.59
N PHE A 179 12.68 9.01 0.37
CA PHE A 179 11.51 8.41 1.01
C PHE A 179 10.70 9.40 1.84
N ALA A 180 11.35 10.32 2.54
CA ALA A 180 10.68 11.39 3.27
C ALA A 180 9.86 12.28 2.31
N TYR A 181 10.45 12.63 1.16
CA TYR A 181 9.76 13.38 0.12
C TYR A 181 8.56 12.62 -0.47
N VAL A 182 8.72 11.35 -0.79
CA VAL A 182 7.62 10.47 -1.26
C VAL A 182 6.48 10.42 -0.24
N GLY A 183 6.82 10.27 1.04
CA GLY A 183 5.86 10.32 2.14
C GLY A 183 5.11 11.65 2.19
N LEU A 184 5.82 12.78 2.06
CA LEU A 184 5.21 14.12 2.02
C LEU A 184 4.24 14.29 0.85
N VAL A 185 4.64 13.88 -0.36
CA VAL A 185 3.75 13.90 -1.54
C VAL A 185 2.52 13.02 -1.29
N GLY A 186 2.70 11.84 -0.71
CA GLY A 186 1.60 10.94 -0.33
C GLY A 186 0.62 11.62 0.64
N VAL A 187 1.11 12.29 1.68
CA VAL A 187 0.28 13.03 2.64
C VAL A 187 -0.51 14.15 1.95
N ILE A 188 0.12 14.92 1.07
CA ILE A 188 -0.53 16.01 0.34
C ILE A 188 -1.64 15.46 -0.56
N VAL A 189 -1.34 14.43 -1.35
CA VAL A 189 -2.29 13.88 -2.31
C VAL A 189 -3.44 13.17 -1.60
N GLN A 190 -3.15 12.30 -0.66
CA GLN A 190 -4.14 11.47 0.03
C GLN A 190 -4.85 12.22 1.16
N GLY A 191 -4.15 13.11 1.88
CA GLY A 191 -4.72 13.87 2.99
C GLY A 191 -5.58 15.05 2.57
N GLY A 192 -5.39 15.61 1.37
CA GLY A 192 -6.11 16.82 0.96
C GLY A 192 -6.55 16.85 -0.49
N LEU A 193 -5.66 16.53 -1.42
CA LEU A 193 -5.93 16.71 -2.85
C LEU A 193 -7.02 15.76 -3.37
N ILE A 194 -7.02 14.51 -2.94
CA ILE A 194 -8.01 13.50 -3.36
C ILE A 194 -9.45 13.94 -3.08
N ARG A 195 -9.70 14.57 -1.93
CA ARG A 195 -11.03 15.07 -1.58
C ARG A 195 -11.49 16.13 -2.58
N LYS A 196 -10.64 17.13 -2.87
CA LYS A 196 -10.96 18.20 -3.83
C LYS A 196 -11.13 17.68 -5.25
N LEU A 197 -10.35 16.69 -5.64
CA LEU A 197 -10.44 16.09 -6.97
C LEU A 197 -11.70 15.23 -7.13
N SER A 198 -12.10 14.50 -6.10
CA SER A 198 -13.31 13.67 -6.13
C SER A 198 -14.62 14.47 -6.14
N GLU A 199 -14.57 15.77 -5.79
CA GLU A 199 -15.69 16.69 -5.95
C GLU A 199 -15.89 17.14 -7.43
N LYS A 200 -14.81 17.06 -8.25
CA LYS A 200 -14.80 17.56 -9.63
C LYS A 200 -14.74 16.44 -10.68
N PHE A 201 -14.16 15.32 -10.35
CA PHE A 201 -13.89 14.21 -11.26
C PHE A 201 -14.48 12.91 -10.70
N GLU A 202 -14.88 12.03 -11.59
CA GLU A 202 -15.33 10.70 -11.22
C GLU A 202 -14.20 9.89 -10.55
N VAL A 203 -14.52 9.19 -9.47
CA VAL A 203 -13.56 8.40 -8.70
C VAL A 203 -12.89 7.31 -9.56
N ALA A 204 -13.63 6.76 -10.53
CA ALA A 204 -13.07 5.79 -11.48
C ALA A 204 -11.97 6.41 -12.36
N SER A 205 -12.18 7.65 -12.83
CA SER A 205 -11.18 8.38 -13.61
C SER A 205 -9.94 8.68 -12.79
N LEU A 206 -10.10 9.07 -11.52
CA LEU A 206 -8.97 9.31 -10.60
C LEU A 206 -8.16 8.03 -10.36
N MET A 207 -8.84 6.88 -10.25
CA MET A 207 -8.18 5.58 -10.13
C MET A 207 -7.33 5.28 -11.39
N LEU A 208 -7.88 5.47 -12.58
CA LEU A 208 -7.17 5.22 -13.85
C LEU A 208 -5.97 6.17 -14.03
N VAL A 209 -6.15 7.46 -13.73
CA VAL A 209 -5.05 8.43 -13.73
C VAL A 209 -3.96 8.02 -12.74
N GLY A 210 -4.35 7.55 -11.55
CA GLY A 210 -3.41 7.03 -10.56
C GLY A 210 -2.57 5.87 -11.07
N ILE A 211 -3.18 4.90 -11.75
CA ILE A 211 -2.45 3.78 -12.37
C ILE A 211 -1.52 4.29 -13.47
N ALA A 212 -2.00 5.18 -14.35
CA ALA A 212 -1.22 5.71 -15.46
C ALA A 212 0.00 6.49 -14.99
N LEU A 213 -0.14 7.35 -13.98
CA LEU A 213 0.97 8.09 -13.38
C LEU A 213 2.00 7.15 -12.75
N THR A 214 1.54 6.11 -12.04
CA THR A 214 2.44 5.11 -11.45
C THR A 214 3.16 4.33 -12.54
N ALA A 215 2.47 3.89 -13.59
CA ALA A 215 3.08 3.16 -14.70
C ALA A 215 4.15 4.00 -15.42
N LEU A 216 3.84 5.29 -15.68
CA LEU A 216 4.77 6.23 -16.28
C LEU A 216 5.99 6.45 -15.39
N GLY A 217 5.77 6.66 -14.08
CA GLY A 217 6.85 6.81 -13.11
C GLY A 217 7.75 5.57 -13.04
N LEU A 218 7.18 4.37 -12.94
CA LEU A 218 7.92 3.11 -12.92
C LEU A 218 8.76 2.93 -14.20
N GLY A 219 8.16 3.16 -15.37
CA GLY A 219 8.86 3.08 -16.65
C GLY A 219 9.98 4.13 -16.80
N SER A 220 9.91 5.23 -16.05
CA SER A 220 10.89 6.32 -16.10
C SER A 220 12.05 6.16 -15.11
N ILE A 221 11.96 5.28 -14.10
CA ILE A 221 13.05 5.04 -13.12
C ILE A 221 14.39 4.72 -13.80
N PRO A 222 14.48 3.96 -14.89
CA PRO A 222 15.76 3.65 -15.54
C PRO A 222 16.50 4.82 -16.19
N TYR A 223 15.85 5.96 -16.37
CA TYR A 223 16.38 7.10 -17.14
C TYR A 223 16.82 8.32 -16.29
N PRO A 224 16.68 8.36 -14.96
CA PRO A 224 17.17 9.51 -14.24
C PRO A 224 18.70 9.58 -14.37
N SER A 225 19.17 10.76 -14.74
CA SER A 225 20.53 11.18 -14.47
C SER A 225 20.79 11.04 -12.95
N PRO A 226 22.03 10.86 -12.50
CA PRO A 226 22.37 10.90 -11.06
C PRO A 226 21.93 12.19 -10.35
N THR A 227 21.32 13.11 -11.07
CA THR A 227 20.75 14.36 -10.54
C THR A 227 19.53 14.07 -9.65
N PRO A 228 19.59 14.34 -8.34
CA PRO A 228 18.48 14.03 -7.42
C PRO A 228 17.13 14.64 -7.82
N LEU A 229 17.15 15.80 -8.49
CA LEU A 229 15.93 16.46 -8.94
C LEU A 229 15.09 15.61 -9.90
N ILE A 230 15.74 14.93 -10.85
CA ILE A 230 15.03 14.08 -11.82
C ILE A 230 14.44 12.86 -11.11
N VAL A 231 15.18 12.28 -10.17
CA VAL A 231 14.67 11.18 -9.34
C VAL A 231 13.44 11.63 -8.55
N LEU A 232 13.48 12.82 -7.93
CA LEU A 232 12.33 13.37 -7.20
C LEU A 232 11.11 13.59 -8.11
N LEU A 233 11.30 14.05 -9.35
CA LEU A 233 10.20 14.18 -10.32
C LEU A 233 9.57 12.82 -10.66
N VAL A 234 10.38 11.81 -10.92
CA VAL A 234 9.90 10.43 -11.17
C VAL A 234 9.18 9.88 -9.96
N MET A 235 9.75 10.06 -8.77
CA MET A 235 9.12 9.60 -7.52
C MET A 235 7.83 10.36 -7.21
N THR A 236 7.70 11.62 -7.65
CA THR A 236 6.44 12.37 -7.57
C THR A 236 5.34 11.70 -8.38
N LEU A 237 5.64 11.24 -9.60
CA LEU A 237 4.65 10.52 -10.42
C LEU A 237 4.16 9.25 -9.73
N ILE A 238 5.08 8.49 -9.14
CA ILE A 238 4.74 7.24 -8.42
C ILE A 238 3.94 7.54 -7.16
N ALA A 239 4.39 8.50 -6.34
CA ALA A 239 3.73 8.86 -5.10
C ALA A 239 2.34 9.46 -5.33
N ALA A 240 2.20 10.37 -6.30
CA ALA A 240 0.91 10.96 -6.67
C ALA A 240 0.00 9.90 -7.29
N GLY A 241 0.52 9.05 -8.17
CA GLY A 241 -0.22 7.95 -8.78
C GLY A 241 -0.78 6.99 -7.73
N ASN A 242 0.06 6.49 -6.82
CA ASN A 242 -0.38 5.66 -5.71
C ASN A 242 -1.36 6.39 -4.79
N GLY A 243 -1.12 7.68 -4.56
CA GLY A 243 -1.96 8.55 -3.74
C GLY A 243 -3.36 8.76 -4.30
N LEU A 244 -3.54 8.75 -5.61
CA LEU A 244 -4.84 8.78 -6.27
C LEU A 244 -5.47 7.38 -6.37
N PHE A 245 -4.67 6.36 -6.65
CA PHE A 245 -5.15 5.01 -6.87
C PHE A 245 -5.78 4.40 -5.62
N GLN A 246 -5.05 4.35 -4.50
CA GLN A 246 -5.46 3.61 -3.29
C GLN A 246 -6.82 4.06 -2.72
N PRO A 247 -7.06 5.36 -2.46
CA PRO A 247 -8.35 5.79 -1.93
C PRO A 247 -9.49 5.66 -2.96
N SER A 248 -9.21 5.91 -4.24
CA SER A 248 -10.21 5.76 -5.30
C SER A 248 -10.65 4.32 -5.45
N GLN A 249 -9.71 3.39 -5.44
CA GLN A 249 -9.96 1.96 -5.55
C GLN A 249 -10.76 1.44 -4.33
N SER A 250 -10.38 1.84 -3.12
CA SER A 250 -11.11 1.47 -1.90
C SER A 250 -12.52 2.05 -1.87
N THR A 251 -12.70 3.26 -2.39
CA THR A 251 -14.02 3.91 -2.54
C THR A 251 -14.91 3.17 -3.51
N LEU A 252 -14.40 2.82 -4.69
CA LEU A 252 -15.16 2.06 -5.70
C LEU A 252 -15.55 0.69 -5.16
N LEU A 253 -14.62 0.00 -4.50
CA LEU A 253 -14.90 -1.31 -3.92
C LEU A 253 -16.00 -1.23 -2.84
N THR A 254 -15.96 -0.21 -1.99
CA THR A 254 -16.99 0.04 -0.98
C THR A 254 -18.36 0.30 -1.64
N HIS A 255 -18.37 1.13 -2.68
CA HIS A 255 -19.61 1.44 -3.41
C HIS A 255 -20.21 0.18 -4.05
N GLU A 256 -19.40 -0.59 -4.79
CA GLU A 256 -19.84 -1.83 -5.43
C GLU A 256 -20.33 -2.88 -4.41
N SER A 257 -19.66 -2.98 -3.28
CA SER A 257 -20.08 -3.89 -2.20
C SER A 257 -21.45 -3.52 -1.67
N ARG A 258 -21.73 -2.22 -1.49
CA ARG A 258 -23.04 -1.73 -1.04
C ARG A 258 -24.14 -1.97 -2.07
N VAL A 259 -23.87 -1.68 -3.35
CA VAL A 259 -24.83 -1.91 -4.45
C VAL A 259 -25.27 -3.37 -4.53
N HIS A 260 -24.35 -4.30 -4.27
CA HIS A 260 -24.64 -5.72 -4.32
C HIS A 260 -25.04 -6.33 -2.97
N GLY A 261 -25.18 -5.52 -1.90
CA GLY A 261 -25.57 -5.98 -0.57
C GLY A 261 -24.57 -6.95 0.07
N LEU A 262 -23.28 -6.85 -0.29
CA LEU A 262 -22.23 -7.74 0.22
C LEU A 262 -21.64 -7.19 1.51
N ASP A 263 -21.19 -8.10 2.36
CA ASP A 263 -20.44 -7.76 3.57
C ASP A 263 -19.13 -7.05 3.20
N LEU A 264 -19.03 -5.78 3.58
CA LEU A 264 -17.89 -4.94 3.26
C LEU A 264 -16.60 -5.46 3.89
N GLY A 265 -16.67 -5.96 5.12
CA GLY A 265 -15.54 -6.54 5.82
C GLY A 265 -14.97 -7.75 5.09
N GLY A 266 -15.85 -8.65 4.62
CA GLY A 266 -15.47 -9.82 3.84
C GLY A 266 -14.83 -9.46 2.49
N VAL A 267 -15.41 -8.49 1.77
CA VAL A 267 -14.86 -8.02 0.48
C VAL A 267 -13.49 -7.36 0.65
N MET A 268 -13.34 -6.48 1.65
CA MET A 268 -12.05 -5.86 1.98
C MET A 268 -11.01 -6.90 2.43
N GLY A 269 -11.43 -7.92 3.17
CA GLY A 269 -10.56 -9.03 3.57
C GLY A 269 -10.04 -9.83 2.36
N VAL A 270 -10.90 -10.12 1.38
CA VAL A 270 -10.49 -10.79 0.14
C VAL A 270 -9.50 -9.92 -0.64
N GLN A 271 -9.76 -8.63 -0.78
CA GLN A 271 -8.84 -7.69 -1.42
C GLN A 271 -7.46 -7.67 -0.74
N GLU A 272 -7.41 -7.57 0.58
CA GLU A 272 -6.14 -7.58 1.32
C GLU A 272 -5.42 -8.93 1.21
N GLY A 273 -6.16 -10.05 1.15
CA GLY A 273 -5.61 -11.38 0.90
C GLY A 273 -4.91 -11.47 -0.46
N PHE A 274 -5.55 -11.01 -1.54
CA PHE A 274 -4.94 -10.91 -2.86
C PHE A 274 -3.77 -9.94 -2.88
N GLY A 275 -3.89 -8.81 -2.18
CA GLY A 275 -2.79 -7.86 -2.00
C GLY A 275 -1.58 -8.47 -1.25
N ALA A 276 -1.82 -9.33 -0.28
CA ALA A 276 -0.77 -10.05 0.42
C ALA A 276 -0.01 -11.01 -0.52
N LEU A 277 -0.71 -11.72 -1.40
CA LEU A 277 -0.07 -12.54 -2.44
C LEU A 277 0.83 -11.69 -3.35
N SER A 278 0.36 -10.52 -3.78
CA SER A 278 1.17 -9.61 -4.60
C SER A 278 2.42 -9.13 -3.86
N ARG A 279 2.32 -8.87 -2.56
CA ARG A 279 3.47 -8.51 -1.71
C ARG A 279 4.47 -9.64 -1.50
N ILE A 280 4.07 -10.90 -1.66
CA ILE A 280 4.96 -12.06 -1.64
C ILE A 280 5.59 -12.26 -3.02
N ILE A 281 4.78 -12.28 -4.07
CA ILE A 281 5.21 -12.61 -5.43
C ILE A 281 6.08 -11.50 -6.02
N GLY A 282 5.75 -10.24 -5.78
CA GLY A 282 6.44 -9.07 -6.35
C GLY A 282 7.94 -9.05 -6.06
N PRO A 283 8.38 -9.08 -4.79
CA PRO A 283 9.80 -9.13 -4.46
C PRO A 283 10.52 -10.37 -5.03
N VAL A 284 9.85 -11.54 -5.07
CA VAL A 284 10.43 -12.76 -5.64
C VAL A 284 10.68 -12.60 -7.14
N LEU A 285 9.68 -12.10 -7.89
CA LEU A 285 9.86 -11.83 -9.32
C LEU A 285 10.92 -10.77 -9.57
N ALA A 286 10.92 -9.70 -8.76
CA ALA A 286 11.94 -8.67 -8.86
C ALA A 286 13.34 -9.21 -8.60
N ALA A 287 13.51 -10.06 -7.59
CA ALA A 287 14.79 -10.69 -7.27
C ALA A 287 15.27 -11.64 -8.38
N LEU A 288 14.37 -12.42 -8.97
CA LEU A 288 14.71 -13.30 -10.10
C LEU A 288 15.20 -12.49 -11.31
N ILE A 289 14.49 -11.42 -11.68
CA ILE A 289 14.90 -10.53 -12.77
C ILE A 289 16.23 -9.84 -12.44
N TRP A 290 16.43 -9.46 -11.18
CA TRP A 290 17.65 -8.80 -10.72
C TRP A 290 18.85 -9.74 -10.75
N SER A 291 18.71 -11.00 -10.31
CA SER A 291 19.79 -11.99 -10.30
C SER A 291 20.30 -12.29 -11.70
N GLU A 292 19.42 -12.48 -12.68
CA GLU A 292 19.78 -12.71 -14.08
C GLU A 292 20.59 -11.53 -14.68
N THR A 293 20.42 -10.33 -14.11
CA THR A 293 21.15 -9.14 -14.53
C THR A 293 22.59 -9.12 -14.03
N VAL A 294 22.82 -9.60 -12.80
CA VAL A 294 24.15 -9.64 -12.18
C VAL A 294 25.06 -10.61 -12.91
N ASP A 295 24.51 -11.72 -13.40
CA ASP A 295 25.26 -12.74 -14.12
C ASP A 295 25.64 -12.34 -15.56
N GLY A 296 25.19 -11.16 -16.02
CA GLY A 296 25.55 -10.60 -17.32
C GLY A 296 25.03 -11.37 -18.52
N ILE A 297 24.01 -12.21 -18.33
CA ILE A 297 23.41 -13.03 -19.38
C ILE A 297 22.32 -12.24 -20.10
N GLY A 298 22.66 -11.70 -21.26
CA GLY A 298 21.68 -11.32 -22.25
C GLY A 298 21.06 -9.92 -22.15
N LEU A 299 19.78 -9.82 -22.53
CA LEU A 299 19.02 -8.57 -22.66
C LEU A 299 18.57 -7.94 -21.32
N TRP A 300 18.86 -8.54 -20.20
CA TRP A 300 18.45 -8.11 -18.87
C TRP A 300 19.44 -7.10 -18.30
N THR A 301 18.91 -5.96 -17.89
CA THR A 301 19.64 -4.89 -17.19
C THR A 301 18.94 -4.59 -15.88
N TYR A 302 19.60 -3.94 -14.91
CA TYR A 302 18.95 -3.51 -13.67
C TYR A 302 17.68 -2.70 -13.89
N HIS A 303 17.58 -2.06 -15.06
CA HIS A 303 16.39 -1.33 -15.49
C HIS A 303 15.20 -2.22 -15.85
N THR A 304 15.44 -3.50 -16.17
CA THR A 304 14.41 -4.42 -16.63
C THR A 304 13.32 -4.63 -15.60
N VAL A 305 13.67 -4.69 -14.31
CA VAL A 305 12.69 -4.83 -13.22
C VAL A 305 11.67 -3.69 -13.26
N PHE A 306 12.12 -2.45 -13.41
CA PHE A 306 11.27 -1.27 -13.43
C PHE A 306 10.42 -1.18 -14.71
N ARG A 307 10.97 -1.58 -15.86
CA ARG A 307 10.23 -1.68 -17.12
C ARG A 307 9.12 -2.72 -17.02
N VAL A 308 9.44 -3.90 -16.49
CA VAL A 308 8.45 -4.96 -16.26
C VAL A 308 7.38 -4.48 -15.28
N ALA A 309 7.76 -3.84 -14.16
CA ALA A 309 6.80 -3.26 -13.22
C ALA A 309 5.89 -2.23 -13.89
N GLY A 310 6.44 -1.36 -14.75
CA GLY A 310 5.66 -0.41 -15.54
C GLY A 310 4.66 -1.10 -16.48
N LEU A 311 5.07 -2.15 -17.18
CA LEU A 311 4.18 -2.95 -18.04
C LEU A 311 3.09 -3.67 -17.25
N VAL A 312 3.41 -4.20 -16.06
CA VAL A 312 2.43 -4.81 -15.15
C VAL A 312 1.41 -3.74 -14.68
N ALA A 313 1.86 -2.51 -14.40
CA ALA A 313 0.94 -1.43 -14.06
C ALA A 313 0.05 -1.03 -15.26
N ILE A 314 0.57 -1.00 -16.48
CA ILE A 314 -0.24 -0.78 -17.71
C ILE A 314 -1.27 -1.91 -17.88
N PHE A 315 -0.90 -3.15 -17.59
CA PHE A 315 -1.86 -4.26 -17.62
C PHE A 315 -2.99 -4.07 -16.62
N ALA A 316 -2.70 -3.55 -15.40
CA ALA A 316 -3.74 -3.19 -14.43
C ALA A 316 -4.70 -2.12 -14.99
N LEU A 317 -4.21 -1.17 -15.79
CA LEU A 317 -5.05 -0.21 -16.50
C LEU A 317 -5.98 -0.91 -17.50
N GLY A 318 -5.44 -1.83 -18.30
CA GLY A 318 -6.18 -2.60 -19.30
C GLY A 318 -7.33 -3.43 -18.73
N LEU A 319 -7.19 -3.98 -17.50
CA LEU A 319 -8.25 -4.74 -16.85
C LEU A 319 -9.53 -3.92 -16.64
N ASN A 320 -9.45 -2.60 -16.56
CA ASN A 320 -10.60 -1.71 -16.35
C ASN A 320 -11.24 -1.25 -17.66
N TYR A 321 -10.53 -1.32 -18.78
CA TYR A 321 -11.07 -1.00 -20.10
C TYR A 321 -11.93 -2.12 -20.70
N LEU A 322 -11.90 -3.33 -20.15
CA LEU A 322 -12.80 -4.40 -20.58
C LEU A 322 -14.24 -3.98 -20.32
N PRO A 323 -15.15 -3.97 -21.34
CA PRO A 323 -16.44 -3.31 -21.26
C PRO A 323 -17.29 -3.83 -20.09
N ASN A 324 -17.69 -2.94 -19.21
CA ASN A 324 -18.78 -3.15 -18.28
C ASN A 324 -20.09 -2.97 -19.03
N SER A 325 -20.59 -4.04 -19.61
CA SER A 325 -21.70 -3.98 -20.56
C SER A 325 -23.07 -3.61 -20.00
N LYS A 326 -23.24 -3.20 -18.73
CA LYS A 326 -24.58 -2.87 -18.21
C LYS A 326 -24.70 -1.77 -17.13
N ILE A 327 -23.64 -1.31 -16.47
CA ILE A 327 -23.79 -0.50 -15.26
C ILE A 327 -23.91 1.02 -15.53
N GLU A 328 -23.46 1.50 -16.68
CA GLU A 328 -23.51 2.95 -16.99
C GLU A 328 -24.89 3.47 -17.42
N LYS A 329 -25.85 2.60 -17.74
CA LYS A 329 -27.18 3.01 -18.21
C LYS A 329 -28.25 3.17 -17.12
N GLU A 330 -28.11 2.49 -15.99
CA GLU A 330 -29.13 2.54 -14.92
C GLU A 330 -28.90 3.66 -13.89
N GLY A 331 -27.68 4.17 -13.76
CA GLY A 331 -27.35 5.27 -12.84
C GLY A 331 -27.77 6.67 -13.31
N ARG A 332 -28.16 6.88 -14.57
CA ARG A 332 -28.56 8.18 -15.14
C ARG A 332 -30.07 8.47 -15.12
N HIS A 333 -30.87 7.55 -14.61
CA HIS A 333 -32.32 7.70 -14.61
C HIS A 333 -32.96 7.92 -13.22
N HIS A 334 -32.15 8.11 -12.18
CA HIS A 334 -32.64 8.38 -10.80
C HIS A 334 -31.91 9.56 -10.13
N ASP A 335 -31.71 10.66 -10.85
CA ASP A 335 -31.48 11.99 -10.27
C ASP A 335 -32.56 12.95 -10.75
#